data_fd420e00bb0f62f4a4077176f523a003
#
_entry.id   fd420e00bb0f62f4a4077176f523a003
#
_cell.length_a   1.000
_cell.length_b   1.000
_cell.length_c   1.000
_cell.angle_alpha   90.00
_cell.angle_beta   90.00
_cell.angle_gamma   90.00
#
_symmetry.space_group_name_H-M   'P 1'
#
loop_
_entity.id
_entity.type
_entity.pdbx_description
1 polymer ?
#
loop_
_entity_poly.entity_id
_entity_poly.type
_entity_poly.pdbx_seq_one_letter_code
_entity_poly.pdbx_strand_id
1 'polypeptide(L)'
;MRIAIGLPSRVSSASGAVMLEWITRAERGPFSSVVVTDRVVSQSLEPLTALAMAAGATQRVGLMTSVVIGPTRETTLLARQAATIDVLSGGRLTLGIGIGVRENDYLATGFDFHRRGRRAEEQLPILRRLWSGESLSDEIGAIGPRPCRANGPELLIGGYVPAIVQRIAKWGDGYMAPGGGEPENLIKTWRQIEIAWQQAGRAGKPRWVGASYYALGPNAQDYASRYINANYGYNPDLAARRLSTLPASDSAVEESIKRQADMGVDEFILRPCADELEQMDRLAEIAARTT
;
A
#
# COMPACT_ATOMS: atom_id res chain seq x y z
N MET A 1 -11.53 13.75 2.06
CA MET A 1 -10.56 12.62 2.06
C MET A 1 -10.83 11.76 0.83
N ARG A 2 -9.80 11.22 0.16
CA ARG A 2 -9.99 10.32 -0.98
C ARG A 2 -10.18 8.88 -0.50
N ILE A 3 -10.92 8.06 -1.26
CA ILE A 3 -11.11 6.63 -0.96
C ILE A 3 -10.42 5.80 -2.04
N ALA A 4 -9.50 4.93 -1.62
CA ALA A 4 -8.82 3.95 -2.45
C ALA A 4 -9.37 2.55 -2.19
N ILE A 5 -9.42 1.71 -3.23
CA ILE A 5 -9.88 0.33 -3.11
C ILE A 5 -8.74 -0.66 -3.24
N GLY A 6 -8.65 -1.58 -2.26
CA GLY A 6 -7.76 -2.73 -2.37
C GLY A 6 -8.28 -3.72 -3.40
N LEU A 7 -7.41 -4.21 -4.27
CA LEU A 7 -7.74 -5.35 -5.12
C LEU A 7 -7.76 -6.64 -4.29
N PRO A 8 -8.62 -7.63 -4.61
CA PRO A 8 -8.74 -8.87 -3.85
C PRO A 8 -7.55 -9.83 -4.08
N SER A 9 -6.35 -9.29 -4.22
CA SER A 9 -5.12 -10.02 -4.58
C SER A 9 -4.69 -11.08 -3.57
N ARG A 10 -5.24 -11.04 -2.35
CA ARG A 10 -4.97 -12.01 -1.27
C ARG A 10 -6.14 -12.92 -0.96
N VAL A 11 -7.17 -12.89 -1.76
CA VAL A 11 -8.27 -13.86 -1.73
C VAL A 11 -7.90 -15.00 -2.67
N SER A 12 -7.90 -16.23 -2.17
CA SER A 12 -7.38 -17.40 -2.91
C SER A 12 -8.18 -17.76 -4.16
N SER A 13 -9.43 -17.29 -4.26
CA SER A 13 -10.31 -17.49 -5.40
C SER A 13 -10.14 -16.48 -6.52
N ALA A 14 -9.45 -15.34 -6.28
CA ALA A 14 -9.36 -14.26 -7.25
C ALA A 14 -8.59 -14.69 -8.51
N SER A 15 -9.30 -14.75 -9.64
CA SER A 15 -8.73 -15.03 -10.96
C SER A 15 -8.26 -13.74 -11.66
N GLY A 16 -7.49 -13.88 -12.74
CA GLY A 16 -7.09 -12.73 -13.57
C GLY A 16 -8.29 -11.97 -14.14
N ALA A 17 -9.37 -12.67 -14.49
CA ALA A 17 -10.61 -12.05 -14.98
C ALA A 17 -11.30 -11.23 -13.88
N VAL A 18 -11.40 -11.76 -12.66
CA VAL A 18 -11.94 -11.02 -11.50
C VAL A 18 -11.09 -9.78 -11.21
N MET A 19 -9.76 -9.91 -11.23
CA MET A 19 -8.86 -8.78 -11.00
C MET A 19 -9.07 -7.67 -12.05
N LEU A 20 -9.20 -8.04 -13.33
CA LEU A 20 -9.42 -7.08 -14.42
C LEU A 20 -10.77 -6.37 -14.27
N GLU A 21 -11.81 -7.10 -13.89
CA GLU A 21 -13.14 -6.52 -13.64
C GLU A 21 -13.12 -5.54 -12.45
N TRP A 22 -12.44 -5.89 -11.35
CA TRP A 22 -12.22 -4.98 -10.22
C TRP A 22 -11.51 -3.69 -10.65
N ILE A 23 -10.43 -3.82 -11.43
CA ILE A 23 -9.68 -2.66 -11.95
C ILE A 23 -10.57 -1.77 -12.83
N THR A 24 -11.32 -2.39 -13.75
CA THR A 24 -12.18 -1.67 -14.70
C THR A 24 -13.34 -0.96 -13.99
N ARG A 25 -13.96 -1.57 -13.00
CA ARG A 25 -14.99 -0.93 -12.17
C ARG A 25 -14.43 0.17 -11.30
N ALA A 26 -13.24 -0.01 -10.72
CA ALA A 26 -12.58 1.06 -9.96
C ALA A 26 -12.31 2.29 -10.82
N GLU A 27 -11.88 2.08 -12.08
CA GLU A 27 -11.66 3.16 -13.06
C GLU A 27 -12.91 4.00 -13.32
N ARG A 28 -14.08 3.36 -13.37
CA ARG A 28 -15.39 4.01 -13.62
C ARG A 28 -16.05 4.54 -12.34
N GLY A 29 -15.66 4.00 -11.18
CA GLY A 29 -16.26 4.29 -9.88
C GLY A 29 -15.68 5.50 -9.16
N PRO A 30 -16.09 5.73 -7.92
CA PRO A 30 -15.67 6.89 -7.11
C PRO A 30 -14.25 6.76 -6.51
N PHE A 31 -13.54 5.69 -6.81
CA PHE A 31 -12.24 5.40 -6.19
C PHE A 31 -11.13 6.25 -6.77
N SER A 32 -10.22 6.69 -5.90
CA SER A 32 -9.04 7.48 -6.28
C SER A 32 -7.87 6.61 -6.74
N SER A 33 -7.74 5.40 -6.19
CA SER A 33 -6.64 4.49 -6.48
C SER A 33 -7.07 3.03 -6.36
N VAL A 34 -6.40 2.14 -7.11
CA VAL A 34 -6.40 0.69 -6.88
C VAL A 34 -5.12 0.30 -6.15
N VAL A 35 -5.25 -0.60 -5.17
CA VAL A 35 -4.17 -0.89 -4.23
C VAL A 35 -3.91 -2.39 -4.14
N VAL A 36 -2.64 -2.79 -4.19
CA VAL A 36 -2.21 -4.19 -4.04
C VAL A 36 -1.30 -4.35 -2.82
N THR A 37 -1.48 -5.44 -2.10
CA THR A 37 -0.67 -5.80 -0.93
C THR A 37 0.34 -6.89 -1.29
N ASP A 38 1.53 -6.82 -0.72
CA ASP A 38 2.62 -7.79 -0.96
C ASP A 38 2.70 -8.84 0.15
N ARG A 39 2.96 -10.06 -0.26
CA ARG A 39 3.40 -11.20 0.53
C ARG A 39 4.11 -12.19 -0.41
N VAL A 40 5.32 -12.60 -0.05
CA VAL A 40 6.07 -13.57 -0.84
C VAL A 40 5.53 -14.99 -0.62
N VAL A 41 5.47 -15.42 0.63
CA VAL A 41 4.94 -16.74 0.99
C VAL A 41 3.43 -16.68 1.17
N SER A 42 2.71 -16.67 0.06
CA SER A 42 1.24 -16.65 0.00
C SER A 42 0.74 -17.04 -1.39
N GLN A 43 -0.57 -17.24 -1.52
CA GLN A 43 -1.24 -17.42 -2.82
C GLN A 43 -1.63 -16.07 -3.48
N SER A 44 -1.15 -14.93 -2.94
CA SER A 44 -1.45 -13.61 -3.51
C SER A 44 -0.72 -13.38 -4.83
N LEU A 45 -1.30 -12.51 -5.65
CA LEU A 45 -0.61 -12.03 -6.85
C LEU A 45 0.59 -11.13 -6.46
N GLU A 46 1.63 -11.17 -7.29
CA GLU A 46 2.78 -10.29 -7.13
C GLU A 46 2.35 -8.82 -7.42
N PRO A 47 2.60 -7.88 -6.47
CA PRO A 47 1.97 -6.57 -6.51
C PRO A 47 2.37 -5.71 -7.71
N LEU A 48 3.63 -5.72 -8.11
CA LEU A 48 4.09 -4.88 -9.23
C LEU A 48 3.58 -5.42 -10.57
N THR A 49 3.52 -6.73 -10.74
CA THR A 49 2.94 -7.37 -11.92
C THR A 49 1.43 -7.08 -12.04
N ALA A 50 0.71 -7.16 -10.91
CA ALA A 50 -0.72 -6.81 -10.89
C ALA A 50 -0.95 -5.31 -11.20
N LEU A 51 -0.11 -4.42 -10.69
CA LEU A 51 -0.19 -2.99 -11.03
C LEU A 51 0.23 -2.67 -12.47
N ALA A 52 1.12 -3.46 -13.08
CA ALA A 52 1.43 -3.32 -14.51
C ALA A 52 0.20 -3.63 -15.38
N MET A 53 -0.58 -4.67 -15.02
CA MET A 53 -1.87 -4.95 -15.68
C MET A 53 -2.84 -3.76 -15.49
N ALA A 54 -2.95 -3.23 -14.29
CA ALA A 54 -3.80 -2.08 -14.00
C ALA A 54 -3.37 -0.81 -14.76
N ALA A 55 -2.06 -0.59 -14.96
CA ALA A 55 -1.54 0.52 -15.74
C ALA A 55 -2.05 0.50 -17.18
N GLY A 56 -2.08 -0.69 -17.82
CA GLY A 56 -2.59 -0.84 -19.18
C GLY A 56 -4.12 -0.79 -19.29
N ALA A 57 -4.84 -1.09 -18.19
CA ALA A 57 -6.30 -1.17 -18.19
C ALA A 57 -7.00 0.13 -17.72
N THR A 58 -6.27 1.14 -17.27
CA THR A 58 -6.80 2.36 -16.66
C THR A 58 -6.12 3.63 -17.15
N GLN A 59 -6.81 4.77 -17.02
CA GLN A 59 -6.29 6.10 -17.40
C GLN A 59 -6.35 7.11 -16.24
N ARG A 60 -7.25 6.90 -15.25
CA ARG A 60 -7.56 7.86 -14.19
C ARG A 60 -7.07 7.44 -12.81
N VAL A 61 -7.42 6.22 -12.37
CA VAL A 61 -7.13 5.79 -10.99
C VAL A 61 -5.62 5.68 -10.74
N GLY A 62 -5.21 6.11 -9.55
CA GLY A 62 -3.86 5.89 -9.05
C GLY A 62 -3.56 4.40 -8.86
N LEU A 63 -2.30 4.03 -8.95
CA LEU A 63 -1.82 2.66 -8.76
C LEU A 63 -0.94 2.64 -7.53
N MET A 64 -1.26 1.80 -6.53
CA MET A 64 -0.58 1.88 -5.25
C MET A 64 -0.21 0.50 -4.70
N THR A 65 1.01 0.36 -4.19
CA THR A 65 1.36 -0.77 -3.33
C THR A 65 1.16 -0.41 -1.86
N SER A 66 0.61 -1.33 -1.05
CA SER A 66 0.41 -1.07 0.38
C SER A 66 0.69 -2.31 1.24
N VAL A 67 1.91 -2.62 1.46
CA VAL A 67 3.16 -2.07 0.93
C VAL A 67 3.95 -3.16 0.22
N VAL A 68 4.81 -2.84 -0.74
CA VAL A 68 5.80 -3.81 -1.22
C VAL A 68 6.84 -4.05 -0.13
N ILE A 69 7.26 -5.31 0.06
CA ILE A 69 8.31 -5.66 1.02
C ILE A 69 9.67 -5.41 0.36
N GLY A 70 10.16 -4.15 0.46
CA GLY A 70 11.37 -3.73 -0.24
C GLY A 70 12.59 -4.62 0.01
N PRO A 71 12.94 -4.92 1.29
CA PRO A 71 14.15 -5.68 1.58
C PRO A 71 14.16 -7.15 1.13
N THR A 72 13.05 -7.70 0.68
CA THR A 72 12.99 -9.04 0.04
C THR A 72 13.27 -9.01 -1.46
N ARG A 73 13.61 -7.82 -2.01
CA ARG A 73 13.80 -7.60 -3.44
C ARG A 73 15.19 -7.04 -3.73
N GLU A 74 15.68 -7.36 -4.92
CA GLU A 74 16.88 -6.70 -5.43
C GLU A 74 16.55 -5.24 -5.77
N THR A 75 17.42 -4.31 -5.32
CA THR A 75 17.12 -2.87 -5.32
C THR A 75 17.01 -2.29 -6.72
N THR A 76 17.93 -2.67 -7.60
CA THR A 76 17.97 -2.16 -8.99
C THR A 76 16.76 -2.63 -9.80
N LEU A 77 16.38 -3.90 -9.64
CA LEU A 77 15.20 -4.44 -10.30
C LEU A 77 13.92 -3.81 -9.76
N LEU A 78 13.82 -3.59 -8.44
CA LEU A 78 12.68 -2.89 -7.85
C LEU A 78 12.54 -1.46 -8.38
N ALA A 79 13.66 -0.71 -8.44
CA ALA A 79 13.68 0.64 -9.00
C ALA A 79 13.20 0.67 -10.46
N ARG A 80 13.70 -0.28 -11.26
CA ARG A 80 13.35 -0.41 -12.69
C ARG A 80 11.88 -0.79 -12.90
N GLN A 81 11.37 -1.75 -12.13
CA GLN A 81 9.97 -2.17 -12.19
C GLN A 81 9.02 -1.02 -11.82
N ALA A 82 9.31 -0.31 -10.72
CA ALA A 82 8.53 0.85 -10.29
C ALA A 82 8.55 1.96 -11.36
N ALA A 83 9.71 2.31 -11.89
CA ALA A 83 9.84 3.30 -12.96
C ALA A 83 9.08 2.89 -14.24
N THR A 84 9.10 1.61 -14.58
CA THR A 84 8.36 1.08 -15.74
C THR A 84 6.85 1.25 -15.57
N ILE A 85 6.30 0.87 -14.41
CA ILE A 85 4.87 1.05 -14.11
C ILE A 85 4.50 2.53 -14.08
N ASP A 86 5.37 3.38 -13.52
CA ASP A 86 5.16 4.83 -13.50
C ASP A 86 5.03 5.40 -14.91
N VAL A 87 5.94 5.06 -15.82
CA VAL A 87 5.89 5.46 -17.22
C VAL A 87 4.65 4.91 -17.94
N LEU A 88 4.37 3.61 -17.80
CA LEU A 88 3.22 2.97 -18.44
C LEU A 88 1.88 3.55 -17.95
N SER A 89 1.83 4.04 -16.74
CA SER A 89 0.64 4.66 -16.15
C SER A 89 0.58 6.18 -16.33
N GLY A 90 1.59 6.82 -16.95
CA GLY A 90 1.64 8.27 -17.06
C GLY A 90 1.83 8.99 -15.71
N GLY A 91 2.63 8.42 -14.80
CA GLY A 91 2.98 9.02 -13.51
C GLY A 91 1.97 8.78 -12.38
N ARG A 92 1.10 7.77 -12.52
CA ARG A 92 0.07 7.43 -11.53
C ARG A 92 0.53 6.47 -10.43
N LEU A 93 1.80 6.00 -10.45
CA LEU A 93 2.30 5.07 -9.46
C LEU A 93 2.61 5.77 -8.12
N THR A 94 2.09 5.21 -7.04
CA THR A 94 2.52 5.45 -5.66
C THR A 94 3.16 4.16 -5.12
N LEU A 95 4.46 4.18 -4.90
CA LEU A 95 5.18 3.05 -4.32
C LEU A 95 5.13 3.12 -2.79
N GLY A 96 4.18 2.41 -2.18
CA GLY A 96 4.22 2.15 -0.74
C GLY A 96 5.24 1.05 -0.44
N ILE A 97 6.27 1.35 0.35
CA ILE A 97 7.33 0.42 0.70
C ILE A 97 7.40 0.18 2.22
N GLY A 98 7.64 -1.05 2.63
CA GLY A 98 7.82 -1.44 4.02
C GLY A 98 8.85 -2.55 4.17
N ILE A 99 9.17 -2.89 5.45
CA ILE A 99 10.19 -3.91 5.74
C ILE A 99 9.61 -5.31 5.98
N GLY A 100 8.28 -5.48 5.95
CA GLY A 100 7.66 -6.76 6.28
C GLY A 100 7.86 -7.19 7.73
N VAL A 101 7.09 -8.19 8.17
CA VAL A 101 7.10 -8.68 9.55
C VAL A 101 7.23 -10.20 9.64
N ARG A 102 7.32 -10.90 8.51
CA ARG A 102 7.36 -12.35 8.48
C ARG A 102 8.70 -12.85 7.96
N GLU A 103 9.34 -13.69 8.77
CA GLU A 103 10.65 -14.24 8.47
C GLU A 103 10.63 -15.16 7.25
N ASN A 104 9.55 -15.94 7.05
CA ASN A 104 9.44 -16.84 5.92
C ASN A 104 9.46 -16.14 4.54
N ASP A 105 9.02 -14.88 4.44
CA ASP A 105 9.17 -14.10 3.21
C ASP A 105 10.64 -13.87 2.87
N TYR A 106 11.47 -13.67 3.88
CA TYR A 106 12.92 -13.47 3.75
C TYR A 106 13.66 -14.77 3.44
N LEU A 107 13.29 -15.87 4.12
CA LEU A 107 13.83 -17.20 3.82
C LEU A 107 13.57 -17.60 2.37
N ALA A 108 12.36 -17.34 1.87
CA ALA A 108 11.99 -17.66 0.48
C ALA A 108 12.76 -16.85 -0.56
N THR A 109 13.26 -15.66 -0.21
CA THR A 109 13.98 -14.75 -1.12
C THR A 109 15.48 -14.72 -0.91
N GLY A 110 16.00 -15.46 0.09
CA GLY A 110 17.43 -15.53 0.39
C GLY A 110 18.01 -14.29 1.09
N PHE A 111 17.16 -13.38 1.62
CA PHE A 111 17.61 -12.22 2.36
C PHE A 111 17.49 -12.42 3.88
N ASP A 112 18.39 -11.76 4.63
CA ASP A 112 18.41 -11.84 6.09
C ASP A 112 17.31 -10.99 6.73
N PHE A 113 16.37 -11.66 7.42
CA PHE A 113 15.26 -11.03 8.14
C PHE A 113 15.74 -10.07 9.24
N HIS A 114 16.83 -10.40 9.95
CA HIS A 114 17.33 -9.58 11.06
C HIS A 114 18.02 -8.29 10.57
N ARG A 115 18.46 -8.27 9.32
CA ARG A 115 19.06 -7.09 8.66
C ARG A 115 18.06 -6.25 7.87
N ARG A 116 16.75 -6.60 7.83
CA ARG A 116 15.74 -5.93 7.00
C ARG A 116 15.64 -4.42 7.20
N GLY A 117 15.80 -3.93 8.43
CA GLY A 117 15.81 -2.50 8.72
C GLY A 117 16.99 -1.78 8.11
N ARG A 118 18.20 -2.33 8.28
CA ARG A 118 19.44 -1.82 7.68
C ARG A 118 19.36 -1.86 6.15
N ARG A 119 18.89 -2.97 5.58
CA ARG A 119 18.75 -3.10 4.13
C ARG A 119 17.77 -2.05 3.55
N ALA A 120 16.69 -1.71 4.25
CA ALA A 120 15.80 -0.63 3.84
C ALA A 120 16.51 0.74 3.83
N GLU A 121 17.38 1.03 4.82
CA GLU A 121 18.19 2.26 4.84
C GLU A 121 19.17 2.32 3.66
N GLU A 122 19.70 1.18 3.24
CA GLU A 122 20.59 1.06 2.08
C GLU A 122 19.83 1.18 0.75
N GLN A 123 18.60 0.66 0.67
CA GLN A 123 17.79 0.68 -0.56
C GLN A 123 17.21 2.05 -0.90
N LEU A 124 16.67 2.78 0.08
CA LEU A 124 15.95 4.02 -0.16
C LEU A 124 16.77 5.09 -0.93
N PRO A 125 18.03 5.38 -0.54
CA PRO A 125 18.87 6.30 -1.31
C PRO A 125 19.20 5.79 -2.71
N ILE A 126 19.40 4.48 -2.88
CA ILE A 126 19.66 3.88 -4.20
C ILE A 126 18.44 4.04 -5.12
N LEU A 127 17.23 3.79 -4.64
CA LEU A 127 16.00 4.00 -5.41
C LEU A 127 15.92 5.46 -5.92
N ARG A 128 16.11 6.44 -5.04
CA ARG A 128 16.06 7.86 -5.41
C ARG A 128 17.14 8.22 -6.43
N ARG A 129 18.37 7.71 -6.22
CA ARG A 129 19.50 7.94 -7.12
C ARG A 129 19.27 7.36 -8.51
N LEU A 130 18.73 6.13 -8.62
CA LEU A 130 18.43 5.50 -9.90
C LEU A 130 17.30 6.26 -10.65
N TRP A 131 16.29 6.71 -9.93
CA TRP A 131 15.18 7.47 -10.54
C TRP A 131 15.59 8.88 -10.98
N SER A 132 16.57 9.50 -10.34
CA SER A 132 17.14 10.77 -10.82
C SER A 132 17.94 10.62 -12.11
N GLY A 133 18.25 9.38 -12.50
CA GLY A 133 19.05 9.05 -13.69
C GLY A 133 20.55 9.01 -13.46
N GLU A 134 20.98 9.03 -12.19
CA GLU A 134 22.39 8.83 -11.84
C GLU A 134 22.80 7.38 -12.03
N SER A 135 24.02 7.16 -12.51
CA SER A 135 24.64 5.84 -12.58
C SER A 135 25.01 5.33 -11.19
N LEU A 136 24.98 4.01 -10.99
CA LEU A 136 25.53 3.40 -9.77
C LEU A 136 27.06 3.47 -9.75
N SER A 137 27.70 3.31 -10.90
CA SER A 137 29.13 3.53 -11.15
C SER A 137 29.34 3.89 -12.62
N ASP A 138 30.58 4.31 -12.95
CA ASP A 138 30.96 4.62 -14.33
C ASP A 138 30.87 3.39 -15.27
N GLU A 139 31.06 2.18 -14.72
CA GLU A 139 31.00 0.93 -15.48
C GLU A 139 29.56 0.47 -15.77
N ILE A 140 28.59 0.81 -14.89
CA ILE A 140 27.22 0.28 -14.98
C ILE A 140 26.36 1.15 -15.91
N GLY A 141 26.63 2.43 -15.97
CA GLY A 141 25.79 3.37 -16.74
C GLY A 141 24.42 3.64 -16.10
N ALA A 142 23.57 4.35 -16.83
CA ALA A 142 22.24 4.72 -16.38
C ALA A 142 21.25 3.54 -16.46
N ILE A 143 20.40 3.42 -15.45
CA ILE A 143 19.35 2.40 -15.36
C ILE A 143 18.00 3.08 -15.54
N GLY A 144 17.28 2.70 -16.60
CA GLY A 144 15.98 3.27 -16.94
C GLY A 144 14.83 2.25 -16.95
N PRO A 145 13.61 2.71 -17.31
CA PRO A 145 13.27 4.04 -17.82
C PRO A 145 13.36 5.14 -16.75
N ARG A 146 13.44 6.41 -17.20
CA ARG A 146 13.25 7.53 -16.26
C ARG A 146 11.77 7.62 -15.89
N PRO A 147 11.43 7.74 -14.61
CA PRO A 147 10.05 7.99 -14.17
C PRO A 147 9.49 9.31 -14.71
N CYS A 148 8.18 9.45 -14.68
CA CYS A 148 7.50 10.69 -15.09
C CYS A 148 7.84 11.89 -14.21
N ARG A 149 8.18 11.66 -12.93
CA ARG A 149 8.64 12.69 -12.01
C ARG A 149 10.16 12.61 -11.83
N ALA A 150 10.83 13.74 -11.71
CA ALA A 150 12.29 13.82 -11.62
C ALA A 150 12.88 13.01 -10.44
N ASN A 151 12.15 12.92 -9.33
CA ASN A 151 12.59 12.19 -8.12
C ASN A 151 12.00 10.77 -8.01
N GLY A 152 11.40 10.27 -9.08
CA GLY A 152 10.75 8.95 -9.09
C GLY A 152 9.26 8.98 -8.79
N PRO A 153 8.62 7.80 -8.78
CA PRO A 153 7.25 7.66 -8.29
C PRO A 153 7.10 8.21 -6.88
N GLU A 154 5.89 8.60 -6.50
CA GLU A 154 5.60 8.94 -5.11
C GLU A 154 5.97 7.76 -4.20
N LEU A 155 6.76 8.01 -3.15
CA LEU A 155 7.29 6.99 -2.26
C LEU A 155 6.70 7.14 -0.86
N LEU A 156 5.77 6.28 -0.49
CA LEU A 156 5.20 6.23 0.87
C LEU A 156 5.89 5.14 1.68
N ILE A 157 6.27 5.47 2.92
CA ILE A 157 6.95 4.50 3.79
C ILE A 157 5.98 3.98 4.84
N GLY A 158 5.85 2.65 4.90
CA GLY A 158 4.98 1.94 5.83
C GLY A 158 5.73 1.28 6.98
N GLY A 159 5.06 1.21 8.14
CA GLY A 159 5.59 0.49 9.29
C GLY A 159 5.06 0.98 10.63
N TYR A 160 5.50 0.29 11.70
CA TYR A 160 5.09 0.54 13.08
C TYR A 160 6.25 1.04 13.96
N VAL A 161 7.48 0.93 13.48
CA VAL A 161 8.68 1.20 14.30
C VAL A 161 9.07 2.68 14.26
N PRO A 162 9.65 3.24 15.33
CA PRO A 162 10.03 4.66 15.36
C PRO A 162 10.97 5.09 14.22
N ALA A 163 11.78 4.18 13.70
CA ALA A 163 12.69 4.45 12.58
C ALA A 163 11.98 4.94 11.30
N ILE A 164 10.67 4.66 11.12
CA ILE A 164 9.94 5.16 9.95
C ILE A 164 9.89 6.68 9.88
N VAL A 165 9.86 7.36 11.03
CA VAL A 165 9.78 8.83 11.11
C VAL A 165 10.95 9.46 10.36
N GLN A 166 12.18 8.99 10.65
CA GLN A 166 13.39 9.48 10.00
C GLN A 166 13.48 9.05 8.52
N ARG A 167 13.02 7.83 8.19
CA ARG A 167 12.96 7.36 6.80
C ARG A 167 12.03 8.23 5.95
N ILE A 168 10.85 8.56 6.47
CA ILE A 168 9.89 9.43 5.79
C ILE A 168 10.49 10.83 5.61
N ALA A 169 11.00 11.44 6.67
CA ALA A 169 11.57 12.78 6.62
C ALA A 169 12.74 12.88 5.62
N LYS A 170 13.56 11.84 5.49
CA LYS A 170 14.74 11.84 4.64
C LYS A 170 14.47 11.40 3.20
N TRP A 171 13.63 10.38 2.98
CA TRP A 171 13.50 9.71 1.70
C TRP A 171 12.07 9.60 1.16
N GLY A 172 11.06 9.59 2.04
CA GLY A 172 9.66 9.38 1.67
C GLY A 172 8.96 10.66 1.20
N ASP A 173 7.80 10.50 0.61
CA ASP A 173 6.86 11.59 0.30
C ASP A 173 5.67 11.57 1.26
N GLY A 174 5.61 10.57 2.15
CA GLY A 174 4.58 10.45 3.17
C GLY A 174 4.56 9.09 3.87
N TYR A 175 3.51 8.91 4.64
CA TYR A 175 3.28 7.78 5.53
C TYR A 175 2.17 6.86 5.01
N MET A 176 2.47 5.58 4.90
CA MET A 176 1.51 4.51 4.69
C MET A 176 1.20 3.88 6.04
N ALA A 177 0.14 4.34 6.69
CA ALA A 177 -0.23 3.84 8.01
C ALA A 177 -0.70 2.38 7.92
N PRO A 178 -0.28 1.54 8.87
CA PRO A 178 -0.74 0.15 8.91
C PRO A 178 -2.23 0.08 9.27
N GLY A 179 -2.96 -0.80 8.61
CA GLY A 179 -4.36 -1.01 8.91
C GLY A 179 -4.58 -1.60 10.31
N GLY A 180 -5.63 -1.17 11.01
CA GLY A 180 -6.01 -1.66 12.35
C GLY A 180 -5.06 -1.20 13.46
N GLY A 181 -4.38 -0.08 13.29
CA GLY A 181 -3.66 0.60 14.39
C GLY A 181 -4.62 1.42 15.25
N GLU A 182 -4.31 1.53 16.55
CA GLU A 182 -5.05 2.39 17.47
C GLU A 182 -4.95 3.85 17.03
N PRO A 183 -6.07 4.61 16.94
CA PRO A 183 -6.08 5.98 16.44
C PRO A 183 -5.08 6.90 17.13
N GLU A 184 -4.98 6.81 18.45
CA GLU A 184 -4.07 7.64 19.27
C GLU A 184 -2.60 7.40 18.89
N ASN A 185 -2.22 6.13 18.65
CA ASN A 185 -0.86 5.78 18.24
C ASN A 185 -0.55 6.25 16.82
N LEU A 186 -1.54 6.18 15.93
CA LEU A 186 -1.40 6.69 14.55
C LEU A 186 -1.23 8.21 14.54
N ILE A 187 -2.05 8.94 15.29
CA ILE A 187 -1.95 10.41 15.43
C ILE A 187 -0.61 10.80 16.07
N LYS A 188 -0.17 10.09 17.11
CA LYS A 188 1.13 10.34 17.75
C LYS A 188 2.28 10.16 16.75
N THR A 189 2.27 9.07 15.99
CA THR A 189 3.28 8.80 14.96
C THR A 189 3.24 9.88 13.87
N TRP A 190 2.04 10.26 13.42
CA TRP A 190 1.87 11.30 12.41
C TRP A 190 2.46 12.64 12.85
N ARG A 191 2.18 13.09 14.07
CA ARG A 191 2.77 14.33 14.62
C ARG A 191 4.29 14.28 14.64
N GLN A 192 4.89 13.13 14.99
CA GLN A 192 6.34 12.96 14.95
C GLN A 192 6.89 13.07 13.52
N ILE A 193 6.15 12.55 12.53
CA ILE A 193 6.52 12.66 11.12
C ILE A 193 6.49 14.12 10.65
N GLU A 194 5.44 14.87 10.98
CA GLU A 194 5.33 16.30 10.64
C GLU A 194 6.48 17.13 11.23
N ILE A 195 6.82 16.89 12.50
CA ILE A 195 7.95 17.56 13.16
C ILE A 195 9.27 17.22 12.45
N ALA A 196 9.53 15.93 12.18
CA ALA A 196 10.76 15.50 11.51
C ALA A 196 10.84 16.02 10.07
N TRP A 197 9.71 16.12 9.37
CA TRP A 197 9.60 16.69 8.03
C TRP A 197 10.03 18.19 8.02
N GLN A 198 9.53 18.96 8.95
CA GLN A 198 9.88 20.37 9.12
C GLN A 198 11.37 20.52 9.49
N GLN A 199 11.87 19.72 10.44
CA GLN A 199 13.29 19.72 10.84
C GLN A 199 14.24 19.35 9.69
N ALA A 200 13.78 18.51 8.76
CA ALA A 200 14.52 18.18 7.53
C ALA A 200 14.46 19.28 6.45
N GLY A 201 13.80 20.41 6.70
CA GLY A 201 13.67 21.53 5.76
C GLY A 201 12.81 21.19 4.52
N ARG A 202 11.93 20.18 4.61
CA ARG A 202 11.11 19.75 3.49
C ARG A 202 9.95 20.69 3.25
N ALA A 203 9.72 21.09 2.00
CA ALA A 203 8.59 21.93 1.62
C ALA A 203 7.26 21.17 1.71
N GLY A 204 6.15 21.89 1.94
CA GLY A 204 4.81 21.31 2.01
C GLY A 204 4.60 20.41 3.24
N LYS A 205 3.69 19.46 3.10
CA LYS A 205 3.40 18.45 4.14
C LYS A 205 3.56 17.03 3.56
N PRO A 206 3.96 16.05 4.37
CA PRO A 206 3.94 14.65 3.94
C PRO A 206 2.50 14.20 3.69
N ARG A 207 2.30 13.22 2.78
CA ARG A 207 0.99 12.62 2.56
C ARG A 207 0.73 11.52 3.58
N TRP A 208 -0.49 11.48 4.13
CA TRP A 208 -0.92 10.43 5.05
C TRP A 208 -1.96 9.52 4.41
N VAL A 209 -1.63 8.23 4.24
CA VAL A 209 -2.54 7.22 3.73
C VAL A 209 -2.88 6.25 4.86
N GLY A 210 -4.17 6.13 5.17
CA GLY A 210 -4.72 5.16 6.12
C GLY A 210 -5.17 3.88 5.43
N ALA A 211 -5.41 2.81 6.20
CA ALA A 211 -5.89 1.56 5.65
C ALA A 211 -6.74 0.75 6.63
N SER A 212 -7.75 0.05 6.11
CA SER A 212 -8.52 -0.97 6.82
C SER A 212 -8.91 -2.10 5.89
N TYR A 213 -9.37 -3.22 6.47
CA TYR A 213 -10.15 -4.23 5.76
C TYR A 213 -11.63 -3.89 5.85
N TYR A 214 -12.43 -4.47 4.98
CA TYR A 214 -13.89 -4.39 5.07
C TYR A 214 -14.54 -5.66 4.50
N ALA A 215 -15.76 -5.92 4.95
CA ALA A 215 -16.65 -6.92 4.37
C ALA A 215 -18.08 -6.39 4.43
N LEU A 216 -18.87 -6.58 3.36
CA LEU A 216 -20.22 -6.04 3.21
C LEU A 216 -21.19 -7.15 2.78
N GLY A 217 -22.47 -6.89 2.96
CA GLY A 217 -23.55 -7.81 2.58
C GLY A 217 -23.85 -8.88 3.65
N PRO A 218 -24.75 -9.83 3.33
CA PRO A 218 -25.26 -10.79 4.31
C PRO A 218 -24.21 -11.73 4.88
N ASN A 219 -23.13 -11.99 4.13
CA ASN A 219 -22.05 -12.89 4.53
C ASN A 219 -20.81 -12.15 5.08
N ALA A 220 -20.94 -10.87 5.43
CA ALA A 220 -19.80 -10.02 5.82
C ALA A 220 -18.95 -10.61 6.95
N GLN A 221 -19.59 -11.15 7.99
CA GLN A 221 -18.87 -11.75 9.14
C GLN A 221 -18.07 -13.01 8.73
N ASP A 222 -18.63 -13.84 7.86
CA ASP A 222 -17.95 -15.04 7.37
C ASP A 222 -16.78 -14.68 6.46
N TYR A 223 -16.94 -13.70 5.58
CA TYR A 223 -15.84 -13.16 4.76
C TYR A 223 -14.71 -12.60 5.63
N ALA A 224 -15.06 -11.76 6.60
CA ALA A 224 -14.10 -11.19 7.55
C ALA A 224 -13.34 -12.28 8.32
N SER A 225 -14.06 -13.24 8.91
CA SER A 225 -13.48 -14.33 9.69
C SER A 225 -12.56 -15.20 8.85
N ARG A 226 -12.99 -15.66 7.69
CA ARG A 226 -12.18 -16.48 6.78
C ARG A 226 -10.92 -15.75 6.33
N TYR A 227 -11.06 -14.50 5.89
CA TYR A 227 -9.93 -13.70 5.42
C TYR A 227 -8.91 -13.43 6.53
N ILE A 228 -9.37 -12.99 7.70
CA ILE A 228 -8.47 -12.68 8.82
C ILE A 228 -7.76 -13.94 9.32
N ASN A 229 -8.46 -15.06 9.47
CA ASN A 229 -7.84 -16.31 9.91
C ASN A 229 -6.82 -16.84 8.88
N ALA A 230 -7.13 -16.81 7.59
CA ALA A 230 -6.20 -17.22 6.53
C ALA A 230 -4.92 -16.36 6.51
N ASN A 231 -5.04 -15.07 6.77
CA ASN A 231 -3.93 -14.13 6.63
C ASN A 231 -3.19 -13.83 7.95
N TYR A 232 -3.84 -13.98 9.11
CA TYR A 232 -3.33 -13.61 10.44
C TYR A 232 -3.43 -14.70 11.49
N GLY A 233 -3.99 -15.88 11.18
CA GLY A 233 -4.17 -17.00 12.12
C GLY A 233 -2.86 -17.54 12.71
N TYR A 234 -1.70 -17.21 12.15
CA TYR A 234 -0.39 -17.51 12.75
C TYR A 234 -0.16 -16.76 14.07
N ASN A 235 -0.92 -15.71 14.36
CA ASN A 235 -0.93 -14.96 15.62
C ASN A 235 -2.39 -14.72 16.02
N PRO A 236 -2.96 -15.57 16.90
CA PRO A 236 -4.37 -15.51 17.28
C PRO A 236 -4.80 -14.16 17.90
N ASP A 237 -3.96 -13.55 18.72
CA ASP A 237 -4.27 -12.26 19.36
C ASP A 237 -4.35 -11.13 18.31
N LEU A 238 -3.45 -11.17 17.33
CA LEU A 238 -3.49 -10.22 16.23
C LEU A 238 -4.73 -10.43 15.35
N ALA A 239 -5.08 -11.68 15.06
CA ALA A 239 -6.27 -12.03 14.30
C ALA A 239 -7.54 -11.55 15.03
N ALA A 240 -7.67 -11.81 16.32
CA ALA A 240 -8.81 -11.37 17.13
C ALA A 240 -8.94 -9.83 17.13
N ARG A 241 -7.85 -9.11 17.37
CA ARG A 241 -7.85 -7.62 17.30
C ARG A 241 -8.24 -7.10 15.93
N ARG A 242 -7.75 -7.72 14.85
CA ARG A 242 -8.10 -7.33 13.48
C ARG A 242 -9.57 -7.54 13.20
N LEU A 243 -10.11 -8.68 13.66
CA LEU A 243 -11.52 -8.99 13.46
C LEU A 243 -12.44 -8.07 14.26
N SER A 244 -12.08 -7.72 15.49
CA SER A 244 -12.89 -6.83 16.34
C SER A 244 -12.97 -5.38 15.84
N THR A 245 -12.01 -4.94 15.03
CA THR A 245 -11.95 -3.58 14.47
C THR A 245 -12.31 -3.48 12.99
N LEU A 246 -12.60 -4.63 12.35
CA LEU A 246 -12.94 -4.70 10.94
C LEU A 246 -14.39 -4.25 10.72
N PRO A 247 -14.66 -3.20 9.91
CA PRO A 247 -16.02 -2.81 9.57
C PRO A 247 -16.68 -3.86 8.66
N ALA A 248 -17.75 -4.46 9.18
CA ALA A 248 -18.51 -5.54 8.54
C ALA A 248 -20.00 -5.19 8.34
N SER A 249 -20.30 -3.90 8.17
CA SER A 249 -21.60 -3.37 7.77
C SER A 249 -21.43 -2.02 7.10
N ASP A 250 -22.45 -1.57 6.36
CA ASP A 250 -22.43 -0.27 5.68
C ASP A 250 -22.16 0.88 6.67
N SER A 251 -22.89 0.90 7.80
CA SER A 251 -22.71 1.92 8.85
C SER A 251 -21.33 1.89 9.49
N ALA A 252 -20.75 0.71 9.71
CA ALA A 252 -19.41 0.58 10.26
C ALA A 252 -18.32 1.07 9.27
N VAL A 253 -18.54 0.86 7.97
CA VAL A 253 -17.63 1.41 6.93
C VAL A 253 -17.76 2.93 6.86
N GLU A 254 -18.96 3.50 6.87
CA GLU A 254 -19.19 4.95 6.90
C GLU A 254 -18.53 5.60 8.13
N GLU A 255 -18.70 5.00 9.31
CA GLU A 255 -18.05 5.47 10.54
C GLU A 255 -16.52 5.38 10.47
N SER A 256 -15.99 4.30 9.87
CA SER A 256 -14.55 4.16 9.66
C SER A 256 -14.00 5.24 8.72
N ILE A 257 -14.70 5.56 7.63
CA ILE A 257 -14.36 6.63 6.68
C ILE A 257 -14.34 7.98 7.41
N LYS A 258 -15.42 8.29 8.16
CA LYS A 258 -15.52 9.54 8.92
C LYS A 258 -14.38 9.68 9.94
N ARG A 259 -14.11 8.64 10.72
CA ARG A 259 -13.01 8.64 11.70
C ARG A 259 -11.65 8.92 11.05
N GLN A 260 -11.36 8.34 9.89
CA GLN A 260 -10.12 8.61 9.18
C GLN A 260 -10.05 10.05 8.64
N ALA A 261 -11.16 10.59 8.17
CA ALA A 261 -11.25 11.98 7.75
C ALA A 261 -11.02 12.95 8.92
N ASP A 262 -11.63 12.68 10.09
CA ASP A 262 -11.46 13.47 11.32
C ASP A 262 -10.03 13.45 11.84
N MET A 263 -9.27 12.37 11.60
CA MET A 263 -7.85 12.28 11.90
C MET A 263 -6.95 13.08 10.95
N GLY A 264 -7.48 13.55 9.81
CA GLY A 264 -6.72 14.28 8.80
C GLY A 264 -6.00 13.40 7.77
N VAL A 265 -6.43 12.16 7.60
CA VAL A 265 -5.90 11.24 6.58
C VAL A 265 -6.23 11.77 5.17
N ASP A 266 -5.26 11.82 4.28
CA ASP A 266 -5.44 12.33 2.91
C ASP A 266 -6.16 11.33 2.00
N GLU A 267 -5.90 10.02 2.20
CA GLU A 267 -6.53 8.94 1.45
C GLU A 267 -6.67 7.68 2.30
N PHE A 268 -7.82 7.03 2.22
CA PHE A 268 -8.13 5.84 3.00
C PHE A 268 -8.33 4.61 2.11
N ILE A 269 -7.52 3.58 2.34
CA ILE A 269 -7.56 2.31 1.63
C ILE A 269 -8.52 1.37 2.32
N LEU A 270 -9.54 0.90 1.61
CA LEU A 270 -10.45 -0.16 2.03
C LEU A 270 -10.15 -1.43 1.24
N ARG A 271 -9.72 -2.50 1.95
CA ARG A 271 -9.33 -3.79 1.36
C ARG A 271 -10.44 -4.80 1.56
N PRO A 272 -10.95 -5.42 0.49
CA PRO A 272 -12.01 -6.41 0.60
C PRO A 272 -11.52 -7.70 1.25
N CYS A 273 -12.38 -8.32 2.04
CA CYS A 273 -12.16 -9.66 2.59
C CYS A 273 -12.67 -10.78 1.66
N ALA A 274 -13.28 -10.42 0.53
CA ALA A 274 -13.82 -11.33 -0.47
C ALA A 274 -13.64 -10.75 -1.87
N ASP A 275 -13.73 -11.57 -2.91
CA ASP A 275 -13.51 -11.20 -4.31
C ASP A 275 -14.79 -11.02 -5.12
N GLU A 276 -15.95 -11.20 -4.50
CA GLU A 276 -17.24 -10.93 -5.10
C GLU A 276 -17.37 -9.44 -5.46
N LEU A 277 -17.76 -9.16 -6.69
CA LEU A 277 -17.90 -7.80 -7.22
C LEU A 277 -18.90 -6.95 -6.41
N GLU A 278 -19.88 -7.58 -5.78
CA GLU A 278 -20.81 -6.93 -4.87
C GLU A 278 -20.12 -6.18 -3.72
N GLN A 279 -18.96 -6.65 -3.27
CA GLN A 279 -18.17 -5.95 -2.25
C GLN A 279 -17.72 -4.56 -2.72
N MET A 280 -17.33 -4.46 -3.99
CA MET A 280 -16.97 -3.19 -4.60
C MET A 280 -18.19 -2.30 -4.85
N ASP A 281 -19.26 -2.86 -5.40
CA ASP A 281 -20.46 -2.10 -5.74
C ASP A 281 -21.06 -1.45 -4.48
N ARG A 282 -21.20 -2.20 -3.38
CA ARG A 282 -21.62 -1.66 -2.08
C ARG A 282 -20.67 -0.59 -1.53
N LEU A 283 -19.36 -0.83 -1.64
CA LEU A 283 -18.41 0.18 -1.19
C LEU A 283 -18.46 1.45 -2.04
N ALA A 284 -18.70 1.34 -3.35
CA ALA A 284 -18.84 2.48 -4.24
C ALA A 284 -20.06 3.35 -3.86
N GLU A 285 -21.20 2.74 -3.50
CA GLU A 285 -22.37 3.45 -2.99
C GLU A 285 -22.07 4.21 -1.69
N ILE A 286 -21.35 3.57 -0.75
CA ILE A 286 -20.93 4.21 0.50
C ILE A 286 -19.99 5.38 0.20
N ALA A 287 -18.98 5.17 -0.63
CA ALA A 287 -17.99 6.20 -1.00
C ALA A 287 -18.67 7.42 -1.63
N ALA A 288 -19.64 7.20 -2.52
CA ALA A 288 -20.38 8.30 -3.15
C ALA A 288 -21.21 9.15 -2.18
N ARG A 289 -21.62 8.58 -1.03
CA ARG A 289 -22.39 9.31 0.01
C ARG A 289 -21.48 10.04 1.01
N THR A 290 -20.21 9.63 1.13
CA THR A 290 -19.30 10.10 2.20
C THR A 290 -18.21 11.03 1.72
N THR A 291 -18.04 11.22 0.41
CA THR A 291 -17.08 12.15 -0.23
C THR A 291 -17.79 13.31 -0.92
#